data_7362546349b5ae93e0879b4285102601
#
_entry.id   7362546349b5ae93e0879b4285102601
#
_cell.length_a   1.000
_cell.length_b   1.000
_cell.length_c   1.000
_cell.angle_alpha   90.00
_cell.angle_beta   90.00
_cell.angle_gamma   90.00
#
_symmetry.space_group_name_H-M   'P 1'
#
loop_
_entity.id
_entity.type
_entity.pdbx_description
1 polymer ?
#
loop_
_entity_poly.entity_id
_entity_poly.type
_entity_poly.pdbx_seq_one_letter_code
_entity_poly.pdbx_strand_id
1 'polypeptide(L)'
;MLVYMGSANSASDVSDLTGMPRGGPDASCLDRLLQTDRREYLDRDDVDASVKAGVIATLNRVEALFGEHDRNARLVLDEVADVADPRILELGAGHGELSRRLLEEHPTVRVTVSDINPDSVAAMAASDLGGNPRAVVQAVNATAIDAPEGAFDLAVFALSFHHLPPPLAAQVLAEATRVASRFIIIDMARPPAPLHLIRLATMAPLAAIWPFAHDGLISSLRTYSPSAFRELARHAGVEVDVRPAGFGPQVVLARRAG
;
A
#
# COMPACT_ATOMS: atom_id res chain seq x y z
N MET A 1 -13.11 -35.98 28.04
CA MET A 1 -11.96 -35.11 28.34
C MET A 1 -11.07 -35.08 27.11
N LEU A 2 -11.42 -34.23 26.14
CA LEU A 2 -10.64 -34.01 24.92
C LEU A 2 -9.87 -32.70 25.07
N VAL A 3 -8.55 -32.81 25.12
CA VAL A 3 -7.61 -31.70 25.25
C VAL A 3 -7.51 -31.03 23.89
N TYR A 4 -7.97 -29.79 23.79
CA TYR A 4 -7.77 -28.92 22.66
C TYR A 4 -6.30 -28.44 22.68
N MET A 5 -5.45 -29.02 21.84
CA MET A 5 -4.13 -28.47 21.54
C MET A 5 -4.31 -27.37 20.46
N GLY A 6 -4.52 -26.14 20.93
CA GLY A 6 -4.50 -24.97 20.08
C GLY A 6 -3.07 -24.68 19.63
N SER A 7 -2.91 -24.43 18.33
CA SER A 7 -1.64 -24.15 17.66
C SER A 7 -0.98 -22.88 18.19
N ALA A 8 0.14 -23.03 18.88
CA ALA A 8 0.98 -21.94 19.42
C ALA A 8 1.97 -21.37 18.37
N ASN A 9 1.64 -21.41 17.06
CA ASN A 9 2.61 -21.08 16.02
C ASN A 9 2.48 -19.66 15.43
N SER A 10 1.47 -18.86 15.81
CA SER A 10 1.28 -17.56 15.17
C SER A 10 1.93 -16.35 15.87
N ALA A 11 2.19 -16.47 17.18
CA ALA A 11 2.71 -15.32 17.96
C ALA A 11 4.26 -15.22 17.96
N SER A 12 4.97 -16.33 17.76
CA SER A 12 6.44 -16.34 17.72
C SER A 12 7.01 -15.87 16.36
N ASP A 13 6.27 -16.08 15.27
CA ASP A 13 6.72 -15.72 13.92
C ASP A 13 6.62 -14.21 13.64
N VAL A 14 5.64 -13.51 14.21
CA VAL A 14 5.47 -12.06 14.02
C VAL A 14 6.55 -11.25 14.76
N SER A 15 7.08 -11.76 15.88
CA SER A 15 8.15 -11.11 16.64
C SER A 15 9.48 -11.06 15.88
N ASP A 16 9.70 -11.97 14.94
CA ASP A 16 10.94 -12.08 14.16
C ASP A 16 11.06 -10.98 13.06
N LEU A 17 9.93 -10.37 12.66
CA LEU A 17 9.91 -9.29 11.67
C LEU A 17 10.25 -7.90 12.24
N THR A 18 10.28 -7.73 13.57
CA THR A 18 10.46 -6.39 14.18
C THR A 18 11.77 -5.74 13.79
N GLY A 19 12.81 -6.52 13.52
CA GLY A 19 14.14 -6.07 13.09
C GLY A 19 14.41 -6.22 11.59
N MET A 20 13.42 -6.65 10.80
CA MET A 20 13.63 -6.89 9.37
C MET A 20 13.88 -5.57 8.63
N PRO A 21 15.00 -5.43 7.90
CA PRO A 21 15.25 -4.23 7.12
C PRO A 21 14.30 -4.15 5.90
N ARG A 22 14.02 -2.93 5.44
CA ARG A 22 13.21 -2.65 4.25
C ARG A 22 13.77 -3.29 2.97
N GLY A 23 15.10 -3.51 2.92
CA GLY A 23 15.77 -4.26 1.86
C GLY A 23 15.58 -5.78 1.95
N GLY A 24 14.97 -6.30 3.02
CA GLY A 24 14.79 -7.73 3.26
C GLY A 24 15.99 -8.40 3.94
N PRO A 25 15.94 -9.73 4.15
CA PRO A 25 17.01 -10.47 4.83
C PRO A 25 18.37 -10.33 4.15
N ASP A 26 18.39 -10.18 2.81
CA ASP A 26 19.60 -10.05 1.99
C ASP A 26 20.15 -8.62 1.93
N ALA A 27 19.55 -7.67 2.68
CA ALA A 27 19.96 -6.28 2.66
C ALA A 27 21.43 -6.10 3.03
N SER A 28 22.19 -5.44 2.14
CA SER A 28 23.57 -5.06 2.40
C SER A 28 23.67 -4.06 3.57
N CYS A 29 24.87 -3.89 4.14
CA CYS A 29 25.09 -2.87 5.18
C CYS A 29 24.68 -1.46 4.69
N LEU A 30 24.96 -1.12 3.43
CA LEU A 30 24.57 0.14 2.84
C LEU A 30 23.05 0.26 2.75
N ASP A 31 22.34 -0.78 2.30
CA ASP A 31 20.89 -0.77 2.20
C ASP A 31 20.21 -0.63 3.56
N ARG A 32 20.77 -1.25 4.61
CA ARG A 32 20.28 -1.08 6.00
C ARG A 32 20.46 0.34 6.53
N LEU A 33 21.43 1.11 6.02
CA LEU A 33 21.59 2.52 6.35
C LEU A 33 20.63 3.42 5.56
N LEU A 34 20.18 2.98 4.37
CA LEU A 34 19.28 3.72 3.50
C LEU A 34 17.80 3.42 3.79
N GLN A 35 17.41 3.44 5.07
CA GLN A 35 16.03 3.26 5.53
C GLN A 35 15.73 4.17 6.70
N THR A 36 14.42 4.41 6.94
CA THR A 36 13.96 5.25 8.05
C THR A 36 12.56 4.83 8.50
N ASP A 37 12.26 5.08 9.77
CA ASP A 37 10.90 5.02 10.33
C ASP A 37 10.31 6.42 10.58
N ARG A 38 10.97 7.47 10.09
CA ARG A 38 10.45 8.83 10.17
C ARG A 38 9.13 8.93 9.43
N ARG A 39 8.20 9.72 9.99
CA ARG A 39 6.91 10.01 9.36
C ARG A 39 7.07 11.12 8.33
N GLU A 40 6.31 11.02 7.27
CA GLU A 40 6.13 12.08 6.28
C GLU A 40 5.37 13.25 6.90
N TYR A 41 5.46 14.43 6.30
CA TYR A 41 4.69 15.58 6.77
C TYR A 41 3.19 15.33 6.76
N LEU A 42 2.70 14.56 5.79
CA LEU A 42 1.30 14.16 5.71
C LEU A 42 0.83 13.33 6.92
N ASP A 43 1.73 12.52 7.49
CA ASP A 43 1.43 11.61 8.61
C ASP A 43 1.62 12.25 10.00
N ARG A 44 2.07 13.49 10.07
CA ARG A 44 2.44 14.14 11.33
C ARG A 44 1.36 15.10 11.79
N ASP A 45 1.03 15.08 13.09
CA ASP A 45 0.03 15.98 13.69
C ASP A 45 0.58 17.37 14.00
N ASP A 46 1.91 17.52 14.10
CA ASP A 46 2.63 18.76 14.40
C ASP A 46 2.96 19.60 13.15
N VAL A 47 2.51 19.20 11.97
CA VAL A 47 2.71 19.92 10.70
C VAL A 47 1.46 20.73 10.36
N ASP A 48 1.70 22.00 10.00
CA ASP A 48 0.64 22.94 9.62
C ASP A 48 -0.22 22.41 8.48
N ALA A 49 -1.55 22.58 8.59
CA ALA A 49 -2.51 22.11 7.60
C ALA A 49 -2.27 22.69 6.21
N SER A 50 -1.76 23.93 6.12
CA SER A 50 -1.41 24.57 4.85
C SER A 50 -0.24 23.89 4.14
N VAL A 51 0.75 23.40 4.90
CA VAL A 51 1.88 22.61 4.36
C VAL A 51 1.37 21.27 3.82
N LYS A 52 0.54 20.55 4.57
CA LYS A 52 -0.07 19.30 4.13
C LYS A 52 -0.89 19.50 2.86
N ALA A 53 -1.73 20.54 2.81
CA ALA A 53 -2.51 20.87 1.62
C ALA A 53 -1.61 21.17 0.39
N GLY A 54 -0.49 21.84 0.59
CA GLY A 54 0.50 22.08 -0.46
C GLY A 54 1.17 20.81 -0.99
N VAL A 55 1.50 19.87 -0.11
CA VAL A 55 2.04 18.54 -0.49
C VAL A 55 1.02 17.77 -1.30
N ILE A 56 -0.23 17.67 -0.83
CA ILE A 56 -1.32 16.99 -1.53
C ILE A 56 -1.57 17.59 -2.91
N ALA A 57 -1.67 18.92 -2.99
CA ALA A 57 -1.88 19.61 -4.28
C ALA A 57 -0.73 19.35 -5.28
N THR A 58 0.50 19.25 -4.79
CA THR A 58 1.65 18.94 -5.63
C THR A 58 1.64 17.47 -6.07
N LEU A 59 1.34 16.56 -5.14
CA LEU A 59 1.21 15.13 -5.42
C LEU A 59 0.17 14.90 -6.53
N ASN A 60 -1.05 15.41 -6.36
CA ASN A 60 -2.12 15.28 -7.35
C ASN A 60 -1.72 15.83 -8.74
N ARG A 61 -0.97 16.94 -8.80
CA ARG A 61 -0.48 17.49 -10.08
C ARG A 61 0.55 16.58 -10.74
N VAL A 62 1.48 16.04 -9.98
CA VAL A 62 2.53 15.14 -10.47
C VAL A 62 1.89 13.84 -10.97
N GLU A 63 1.01 13.25 -10.19
CA GLU A 63 0.31 12.01 -10.54
C GLU A 63 -0.55 12.17 -11.80
N ALA A 64 -1.30 13.28 -11.89
CA ALA A 64 -2.07 13.60 -13.10
C ALA A 64 -1.18 13.83 -14.32
N LEU A 65 -0.03 14.51 -14.17
CA LEU A 65 0.90 14.79 -15.27
C LEU A 65 1.51 13.49 -15.84
N PHE A 66 1.77 12.50 -14.98
CA PHE A 66 2.37 11.22 -15.39
C PHE A 66 1.33 10.13 -15.65
N GLY A 67 0.04 10.40 -15.52
CA GLY A 67 -1.04 9.44 -15.71
C GLY A 67 -0.95 8.24 -14.75
N GLU A 68 -0.52 8.50 -13.52
CA GLU A 68 -0.27 7.42 -12.54
C GLU A 68 -1.56 6.74 -12.12
N HIS A 69 -2.62 7.51 -11.90
CA HIS A 69 -3.93 6.97 -11.52
C HIS A 69 -4.52 6.07 -12.61
N ASP A 70 -4.46 6.50 -13.88
CA ASP A 70 -4.96 5.72 -15.02
C ASP A 70 -4.14 4.43 -15.22
N ARG A 71 -2.82 4.51 -14.99
CA ARG A 71 -1.95 3.33 -15.03
C ARG A 71 -2.28 2.35 -13.91
N ASN A 72 -2.45 2.86 -12.69
CA ASN A 72 -2.76 2.04 -11.51
C ASN A 72 -4.15 1.41 -11.64
N ALA A 73 -5.15 2.16 -12.15
CA ALA A 73 -6.49 1.63 -12.41
C ALA A 73 -6.44 0.47 -13.43
N ARG A 74 -5.69 0.62 -14.52
CA ARG A 74 -5.51 -0.47 -15.50
C ARG A 74 -4.85 -1.71 -14.88
N LEU A 75 -3.80 -1.55 -14.08
CA LEU A 75 -3.15 -2.66 -13.38
C LEU A 75 -4.14 -3.42 -12.47
N VAL A 76 -5.02 -2.70 -11.79
CA VAL A 76 -6.05 -3.27 -10.93
C VAL A 76 -7.13 -3.98 -11.75
N LEU A 77 -7.63 -3.35 -12.81
CA LEU A 77 -8.68 -3.91 -13.66
C LEU A 77 -8.20 -5.13 -14.46
N ASP A 78 -6.93 -5.17 -14.86
CA ASP A 78 -6.33 -6.34 -15.52
C ASP A 78 -6.36 -7.58 -14.61
N GLU A 79 -6.22 -7.41 -13.29
CA GLU A 79 -6.27 -8.54 -12.33
C GLU A 79 -7.70 -9.07 -12.10
N VAL A 80 -8.73 -8.38 -12.54
CA VAL A 80 -10.15 -8.79 -12.44
C VAL A 80 -10.83 -8.89 -13.80
N ALA A 81 -10.07 -8.91 -14.89
CA ALA A 81 -10.61 -8.95 -16.26
C ALA A 81 -11.47 -10.20 -16.54
N ASP A 82 -11.29 -11.25 -15.76
CA ASP A 82 -12.05 -12.50 -15.80
C ASP A 82 -13.35 -12.47 -14.96
N VAL A 83 -13.63 -11.37 -14.24
CA VAL A 83 -14.79 -11.21 -13.35
C VAL A 83 -15.77 -10.19 -13.95
N ALA A 84 -17.01 -10.59 -14.20
CA ALA A 84 -18.00 -9.73 -14.86
C ALA A 84 -18.43 -8.51 -14.00
N ASP A 85 -18.64 -8.72 -12.69
CA ASP A 85 -19.07 -7.71 -11.73
C ASP A 85 -18.11 -7.67 -10.54
N PRO A 86 -16.87 -7.16 -10.73
CA PRO A 86 -15.82 -7.30 -9.72
C PRO A 86 -16.11 -6.43 -8.49
N ARG A 87 -15.87 -7.02 -7.32
CA ARG A 87 -15.91 -6.36 -6.00
C ARG A 87 -14.49 -6.10 -5.55
N ILE A 88 -14.12 -4.84 -5.49
CA ILE A 88 -12.76 -4.41 -5.13
C ILE A 88 -12.78 -3.71 -3.78
N LEU A 89 -11.81 -4.06 -2.91
CA LEU A 89 -11.53 -3.37 -1.66
C LEU A 89 -10.27 -2.52 -1.85
N GLU A 90 -10.38 -1.20 -1.84
CA GLU A 90 -9.23 -0.30 -1.78
C GLU A 90 -8.89 0.00 -0.33
N LEU A 91 -7.66 -0.32 0.09
CA LEU A 91 -7.09 -0.06 1.40
C LEU A 91 -6.17 1.15 1.34
N GLY A 92 -6.27 2.07 2.32
CA GLY A 92 -5.44 3.29 2.35
C GLY A 92 -5.70 4.21 1.16
N ALA A 93 -6.97 4.43 0.81
CA ALA A 93 -7.41 5.16 -0.38
C ALA A 93 -7.08 6.67 -0.35
N GLY A 94 -6.72 7.24 0.81
CA GLY A 94 -6.42 8.66 0.96
C GLY A 94 -7.57 9.55 0.52
N HIS A 95 -7.50 10.03 -0.73
CA HIS A 95 -8.55 10.89 -1.33
C HIS A 95 -9.47 10.14 -2.30
N GLY A 96 -9.24 8.83 -2.52
CA GLY A 96 -10.10 7.96 -3.34
C GLY A 96 -9.94 8.12 -4.85
N GLU A 97 -8.82 8.65 -5.34
CA GLU A 97 -8.65 8.91 -6.77
C GLU A 97 -8.57 7.61 -7.59
N LEU A 98 -7.88 6.58 -7.10
CA LEU A 98 -7.86 5.28 -7.76
C LEU A 98 -9.27 4.69 -7.86
N SER A 99 -10.07 4.75 -6.79
CA SER A 99 -11.47 4.30 -6.81
C SER A 99 -12.31 5.04 -7.84
N ARG A 100 -12.12 6.37 -8.02
CA ARG A 100 -12.80 7.14 -9.08
C ARG A 100 -12.46 6.59 -10.46
N ARG A 101 -11.19 6.36 -10.73
CA ARG A 101 -10.74 5.81 -12.02
C ARG A 101 -11.30 4.41 -12.27
N LEU A 102 -11.31 3.54 -11.25
CA LEU A 102 -11.92 2.21 -11.37
C LEU A 102 -13.40 2.29 -11.75
N LEU A 103 -14.14 3.19 -11.10
CA LEU A 103 -15.57 3.40 -11.35
C LEU A 103 -15.85 4.04 -12.71
N GLU A 104 -14.94 4.88 -13.21
CA GLU A 104 -15.02 5.50 -14.55
C GLU A 104 -14.68 4.48 -15.66
N GLU A 105 -13.61 3.70 -15.50
CA GLU A 105 -13.11 2.81 -16.54
C GLU A 105 -13.90 1.48 -16.64
N HIS A 106 -14.58 1.05 -15.57
CA HIS A 106 -15.32 -0.21 -15.56
C HIS A 106 -16.81 -0.01 -15.23
N PRO A 107 -17.73 -0.48 -16.08
CA PRO A 107 -19.16 -0.15 -15.95
C PRO A 107 -19.87 -0.81 -14.77
N THR A 108 -19.39 -1.98 -14.32
CA THR A 108 -20.07 -2.80 -13.30
C THR A 108 -19.26 -2.98 -12.01
N VAL A 109 -18.00 -2.52 -11.97
CA VAL A 109 -17.18 -2.63 -10.76
C VAL A 109 -17.85 -2.00 -9.55
N ARG A 110 -17.75 -2.67 -8.41
CA ARG A 110 -18.16 -2.14 -7.11
C ARG A 110 -16.92 -2.00 -6.23
N VAL A 111 -16.73 -0.81 -5.65
CA VAL A 111 -15.55 -0.51 -4.87
C VAL A 111 -15.92 -0.19 -3.42
N THR A 112 -15.31 -0.90 -2.49
CA THR A 112 -15.24 -0.47 -1.09
C THR A 112 -13.99 0.39 -0.96
N VAL A 113 -14.21 1.71 -0.82
CA VAL A 113 -13.14 2.72 -0.69
C VAL A 113 -12.84 2.92 0.77
N SER A 114 -11.63 2.61 1.21
CA SER A 114 -11.36 2.63 2.64
C SER A 114 -10.03 3.26 3.03
N ASP A 115 -10.04 3.87 4.19
CA ASP A 115 -8.84 4.39 4.85
C ASP A 115 -8.94 4.16 6.37
N ILE A 116 -7.81 4.14 7.07
CA ILE A 116 -7.79 4.09 8.54
C ILE A 116 -8.00 5.50 9.13
N ASN A 117 -7.69 6.56 8.38
CA ASN A 117 -7.84 7.94 8.82
C ASN A 117 -9.30 8.38 8.70
N PRO A 118 -9.99 8.73 9.81
CA PRO A 118 -11.37 9.14 9.80
C PRO A 118 -11.62 10.42 9.02
N ASP A 119 -10.65 11.34 8.93
CA ASP A 119 -10.78 12.59 8.18
C ASP A 119 -10.78 12.31 6.66
N SER A 120 -9.94 11.38 6.19
CA SER A 120 -9.94 10.92 4.80
C SER A 120 -11.27 10.25 4.45
N VAL A 121 -11.78 9.39 5.33
CA VAL A 121 -13.09 8.72 5.15
C VAL A 121 -14.21 9.75 5.08
N ALA A 122 -14.24 10.72 5.99
CA ALA A 122 -15.26 11.77 6.00
C ALA A 122 -15.20 12.63 4.73
N ALA A 123 -14.00 12.98 4.26
CA ALA A 123 -13.81 13.73 3.03
C ALA A 123 -14.29 12.96 1.78
N MET A 124 -13.96 11.67 1.68
CA MET A 124 -14.42 10.79 0.61
C MET A 124 -15.95 10.60 0.64
N ALA A 125 -16.54 10.41 1.82
CA ALA A 125 -17.99 10.28 1.98
C ALA A 125 -18.76 11.57 1.63
N ALA A 126 -18.15 12.73 1.81
CA ALA A 126 -18.71 14.03 1.42
C ALA A 126 -18.48 14.37 -0.07
N SER A 127 -17.70 13.57 -0.80
CA SER A 127 -17.39 13.76 -2.22
C SER A 127 -18.38 13.01 -3.13
N ASP A 128 -18.09 13.00 -4.42
CA ASP A 128 -18.77 12.21 -5.45
C ASP A 128 -18.81 10.69 -5.16
N LEU A 129 -17.81 10.17 -4.44
CA LEU A 129 -17.77 8.77 -4.04
C LEU A 129 -18.90 8.40 -3.07
N GLY A 130 -19.22 9.28 -2.11
CA GLY A 130 -20.31 9.01 -1.15
C GLY A 130 -21.71 8.94 -1.77
N GLY A 131 -21.91 9.58 -2.93
CA GLY A 131 -23.15 9.52 -3.71
C GLY A 131 -23.18 8.45 -4.81
N ASN A 132 -22.08 7.76 -5.04
CA ASN A 132 -22.00 6.77 -6.12
C ASN A 132 -22.59 5.41 -5.68
N PRO A 133 -23.61 4.87 -6.37
CA PRO A 133 -24.27 3.61 -5.98
C PRO A 133 -23.36 2.36 -6.09
N ARG A 134 -22.21 2.49 -6.74
CA ARG A 134 -21.20 1.43 -6.88
C ARG A 134 -20.03 1.59 -5.93
N ALA A 135 -20.01 2.64 -5.09
CA ALA A 135 -18.98 2.88 -4.08
C ALA A 135 -19.55 2.76 -2.66
N VAL A 136 -18.78 2.18 -1.75
CA VAL A 136 -19.04 2.19 -0.32
C VAL A 136 -17.81 2.79 0.36
N VAL A 137 -17.97 3.94 1.03
CA VAL A 137 -16.90 4.61 1.75
C VAL A 137 -16.95 4.22 3.22
N GLN A 138 -15.87 3.66 3.75
CA GLN A 138 -15.83 3.23 5.17
C GLN A 138 -14.42 3.26 5.76
N ALA A 139 -14.35 3.34 7.10
CA ALA A 139 -13.09 3.19 7.82
C ALA A 139 -12.73 1.69 7.92
N VAL A 140 -11.49 1.33 7.52
CA VAL A 140 -10.99 -0.04 7.63
C VAL A 140 -9.58 -0.02 8.19
N ASN A 141 -9.35 -0.83 9.22
CA ASN A 141 -8.01 -1.20 9.64
C ASN A 141 -7.53 -2.39 8.79
N ALA A 142 -6.57 -2.16 7.90
CA ALA A 142 -6.05 -3.18 7.00
C ALA A 142 -5.40 -4.40 7.70
N THR A 143 -5.05 -4.27 9.00
CA THR A 143 -4.51 -5.38 9.80
C THR A 143 -5.60 -6.24 10.49
N ALA A 144 -6.86 -5.81 10.42
CA ALA A 144 -8.02 -6.50 11.02
C ALA A 144 -9.28 -6.10 10.26
N ILE A 145 -9.48 -6.68 9.08
CA ILE A 145 -10.56 -6.30 8.16
C ILE A 145 -11.86 -6.98 8.60
N ASP A 146 -12.87 -6.20 8.95
CA ASP A 146 -14.20 -6.71 9.32
C ASP A 146 -15.02 -7.08 8.06
N ALA A 147 -14.61 -8.19 7.44
CA ALA A 147 -15.28 -8.78 6.31
C ALA A 147 -15.09 -10.31 6.33
N PRO A 148 -16.06 -11.09 5.81
CA PRO A 148 -15.91 -12.53 5.68
C PRO A 148 -14.80 -12.91 4.70
N GLU A 149 -14.32 -14.15 4.79
CA GLU A 149 -13.38 -14.72 3.84
C GLU A 149 -13.94 -14.68 2.42
N GLY A 150 -13.14 -14.23 1.44
CA GLY A 150 -13.55 -14.15 0.04
C GLY A 150 -14.67 -13.14 -0.26
N ALA A 151 -14.87 -12.14 0.60
CA ALA A 151 -15.87 -11.10 0.39
C ALA A 151 -15.62 -10.27 -0.88
N PHE A 152 -14.36 -10.20 -1.32
CA PHE A 152 -13.92 -9.42 -2.47
C PHE A 152 -13.21 -10.30 -3.50
N ASP A 153 -13.27 -9.88 -4.75
CA ASP A 153 -12.53 -10.51 -5.83
C ASP A 153 -11.08 -10.05 -5.86
N LEU A 154 -10.85 -8.77 -5.47
CA LEU A 154 -9.52 -8.16 -5.36
C LEU A 154 -9.48 -7.18 -4.19
N ALA A 155 -8.40 -7.20 -3.42
CA ALA A 155 -7.99 -6.10 -2.58
C ALA A 155 -6.84 -5.33 -3.25
N VAL A 156 -6.77 -4.01 -3.07
CA VAL A 156 -5.68 -3.16 -3.57
C VAL A 156 -5.15 -2.25 -2.49
N PHE A 157 -3.82 -2.07 -2.46
CA PHE A 157 -3.13 -1.10 -1.62
C PHE A 157 -2.14 -0.33 -2.50
N ALA A 158 -2.49 0.92 -2.83
CA ALA A 158 -1.73 1.72 -3.77
C ALA A 158 -0.98 2.87 -3.08
N LEU A 159 0.33 2.99 -3.37
CA LEU A 159 1.21 4.10 -3.02
C LEU A 159 1.32 4.44 -1.51
N SER A 160 0.91 3.53 -0.63
CA SER A 160 0.92 3.74 0.82
C SER A 160 1.31 2.50 1.64
N PHE A 161 1.60 1.37 1.00
CA PHE A 161 2.01 0.15 1.71
C PHE A 161 3.35 0.31 2.43
N HIS A 162 4.25 1.14 1.93
CA HIS A 162 5.54 1.48 2.56
C HIS A 162 5.39 2.19 3.92
N HIS A 163 4.23 2.74 4.26
CA HIS A 163 3.96 3.31 5.59
C HIS A 163 3.90 2.24 6.69
N LEU A 164 3.60 1.00 6.35
CA LEU A 164 3.50 -0.09 7.31
C LEU A 164 4.90 -0.55 7.77
N PRO A 165 5.15 -0.73 9.07
CA PRO A 165 6.32 -1.46 9.55
C PRO A 165 6.19 -2.96 9.20
N PRO A 166 7.31 -3.73 9.12
CA PRO A 166 7.29 -5.11 8.65
C PRO A 166 6.28 -6.03 9.32
N PRO A 167 6.08 -6.01 10.67
CA PRO A 167 5.08 -6.85 11.30
C PRO A 167 3.64 -6.53 10.83
N LEU A 168 3.29 -5.24 10.70
CA LEU A 168 1.96 -4.84 10.22
C LEU A 168 1.79 -5.13 8.72
N ALA A 169 2.86 -4.98 7.94
CA ALA A 169 2.85 -5.33 6.51
C ALA A 169 2.53 -6.82 6.29
N ALA A 170 3.11 -7.72 7.10
CA ALA A 170 2.78 -9.14 7.05
C ALA A 170 1.32 -9.43 7.49
N GLN A 171 0.82 -8.74 8.50
CA GLN A 171 -0.59 -8.86 8.91
C GLN A 171 -1.54 -8.41 7.81
N VAL A 172 -1.23 -7.29 7.13
CA VAL A 172 -2.03 -6.82 5.99
C VAL A 172 -2.02 -7.82 4.83
N LEU A 173 -0.88 -8.44 4.53
CA LEU A 173 -0.80 -9.51 3.53
C LEU A 173 -1.74 -10.67 3.87
N ALA A 174 -1.73 -11.13 5.13
CA ALA A 174 -2.60 -12.21 5.60
C ALA A 174 -4.09 -11.82 5.56
N GLU A 175 -4.44 -10.63 6.07
CA GLU A 175 -5.83 -10.16 6.13
C GLU A 175 -6.41 -9.85 4.75
N ALA A 176 -5.66 -9.14 3.90
CA ALA A 176 -6.13 -8.81 2.56
C ALA A 176 -6.37 -10.07 1.72
N THR A 177 -5.47 -11.07 1.81
CA THR A 177 -5.65 -12.35 1.10
C THR A 177 -6.67 -13.27 1.76
N ARG A 178 -7.07 -13.03 3.02
CA ARG A 178 -8.20 -13.70 3.67
C ARG A 178 -9.52 -13.20 3.09
N VAL A 179 -9.69 -11.89 2.97
CA VAL A 179 -10.97 -11.28 2.54
C VAL A 179 -11.12 -11.18 1.04
N ALA A 180 -10.03 -11.30 0.27
CA ALA A 180 -10.04 -11.21 -1.19
C ALA A 180 -9.33 -12.41 -1.84
N SER A 181 -9.81 -12.81 -3.02
CA SER A 181 -9.22 -13.88 -3.81
C SER A 181 -7.80 -13.54 -4.30
N ARG A 182 -7.55 -12.24 -4.55
CA ARG A 182 -6.26 -11.67 -4.97
C ARG A 182 -6.00 -10.38 -4.18
N PHE A 183 -4.74 -10.09 -3.92
CA PHE A 183 -4.33 -8.81 -3.34
C PHE A 183 -3.21 -8.21 -4.16
N ILE A 184 -3.42 -7.01 -4.69
CA ILE A 184 -2.42 -6.26 -5.44
C ILE A 184 -1.88 -5.09 -4.62
N ILE A 185 -0.56 -4.99 -4.52
CA ILE A 185 0.16 -3.85 -3.97
C ILE A 185 0.85 -3.14 -5.12
N ILE A 186 0.60 -1.83 -5.25
CA ILE A 186 1.25 -0.96 -6.23
C ILE A 186 2.00 0.09 -5.42
N ASP A 187 3.33 0.03 -5.41
CA ASP A 187 4.13 0.94 -4.59
C ASP A 187 5.45 1.32 -5.27
N MET A 188 6.12 2.30 -4.73
CA MET A 188 7.43 2.71 -5.24
C MET A 188 8.44 1.57 -5.10
N ALA A 189 9.23 1.36 -6.15
CA ALA A 189 10.30 0.38 -6.12
C ALA A 189 11.48 0.84 -5.25
N ARG A 190 12.02 -0.09 -4.45
CA ARG A 190 13.32 0.09 -3.80
C ARG A 190 14.42 -0.34 -4.75
N PRO A 191 15.23 0.57 -5.29
CA PRO A 191 16.32 0.21 -6.17
C PRO A 191 17.47 -0.44 -5.38
N PRO A 192 18.41 -1.14 -6.04
CA PRO A 192 19.64 -1.61 -5.41
C PRO A 192 20.37 -0.47 -4.69
N ALA A 193 21.01 -0.76 -3.55
CA ALA A 193 21.56 0.26 -2.65
C ALA A 193 22.45 1.34 -3.30
N PRO A 194 23.35 1.06 -4.27
CA PRO A 194 24.11 2.12 -4.94
C PRO A 194 23.21 3.09 -5.74
N LEU A 195 22.23 2.59 -6.48
CA LEU A 195 21.27 3.42 -7.22
C LEU A 195 20.35 4.19 -6.28
N HIS A 196 19.95 3.54 -5.17
CA HIS A 196 19.15 4.19 -4.13
C HIS A 196 19.92 5.38 -3.52
N LEU A 197 21.20 5.22 -3.21
CA LEU A 197 22.04 6.30 -2.70
C LEU A 197 22.10 7.48 -3.70
N ILE A 198 22.29 7.21 -4.99
CA ILE A 198 22.30 8.25 -6.03
C ILE A 198 20.95 8.97 -6.08
N ARG A 199 19.85 8.23 -6.10
CA ARG A 199 18.49 8.80 -6.08
C ARG A 199 18.28 9.71 -4.86
N LEU A 200 18.64 9.25 -3.66
CA LEU A 200 18.50 10.03 -2.43
C LEU A 200 19.41 11.26 -2.44
N ALA A 201 20.63 11.15 -2.94
CA ALA A 201 21.55 12.28 -3.04
C ALA A 201 21.03 13.37 -3.99
N THR A 202 20.32 13.01 -5.06
CA THR A 202 19.69 13.99 -5.95
C THR A 202 18.43 14.62 -5.36
N MET A 203 17.70 13.91 -4.49
CA MET A 203 16.49 14.42 -3.84
C MET A 203 16.78 15.26 -2.59
N ALA A 204 17.86 14.96 -1.85
CA ALA A 204 18.14 15.57 -0.55
C ALA A 204 18.22 17.11 -0.57
N PRO A 205 18.86 17.79 -1.55
CA PRO A 205 18.86 19.24 -1.61
C PRO A 205 17.45 19.85 -1.77
N LEU A 206 16.58 19.19 -2.56
CA LEU A 206 15.20 19.62 -2.76
C LEU A 206 14.35 19.35 -1.50
N ALA A 207 14.59 18.24 -0.83
CA ALA A 207 13.89 17.87 0.40
C ALA A 207 14.13 18.87 1.53
N ALA A 208 15.27 19.58 1.55
CA ALA A 208 15.56 20.60 2.53
C ALA A 208 14.73 21.88 2.38
N ILE A 209 14.18 22.16 1.19
CA ILE A 209 13.49 23.43 0.85
C ILE A 209 12.07 23.20 0.34
N TRP A 210 11.67 21.98 0.03
CA TRP A 210 10.38 21.68 -0.57
C TRP A 210 9.69 20.50 0.14
N PRO A 211 8.58 20.71 0.86
CA PRO A 211 7.89 19.67 1.64
C PRO A 211 7.52 18.42 0.85
N PHE A 212 7.06 18.57 -0.40
CA PHE A 212 6.77 17.44 -1.29
C PHE A 212 8.01 16.55 -1.55
N ALA A 213 9.17 17.19 -1.82
CA ALA A 213 10.42 16.43 -2.03
C ALA A 213 10.92 15.78 -0.73
N HIS A 214 10.66 16.41 0.44
CA HIS A 214 10.93 15.80 1.74
C HIS A 214 10.13 14.50 1.91
N ASP A 215 8.81 14.54 1.68
CA ASP A 215 7.97 13.36 1.82
C ASP A 215 8.37 12.27 0.82
N GLY A 216 8.62 12.63 -0.45
CA GLY A 216 9.14 11.70 -1.44
C GLY A 216 10.49 11.06 -1.07
N LEU A 217 11.37 11.79 -0.38
CA LEU A 217 12.62 11.23 0.17
C LEU A 217 12.33 10.22 1.28
N ILE A 218 11.46 10.56 2.22
CA ILE A 218 11.05 9.67 3.33
C ILE A 218 10.37 8.42 2.78
N SER A 219 9.40 8.56 1.88
CA SER A 219 8.73 7.44 1.21
C SER A 219 9.74 6.51 0.56
N SER A 220 10.72 7.06 -0.20
CA SER A 220 11.78 6.28 -0.85
C SER A 220 12.61 5.45 0.14
N LEU A 221 12.91 5.99 1.33
CA LEU A 221 13.63 5.29 2.39
C LEU A 221 12.79 4.20 3.07
N ARG A 222 11.46 4.23 2.94
CA ARG A 222 10.51 3.29 3.55
C ARG A 222 10.07 2.17 2.62
N THR A 223 10.34 2.27 1.31
CA THR A 223 9.95 1.25 0.32
C THR A 223 10.56 -0.12 0.62
N TYR A 224 9.81 -1.15 0.29
CA TYR A 224 10.23 -2.54 0.41
C TYR A 224 10.90 -3.06 -0.87
N SER A 225 11.94 -3.89 -0.72
CA SER A 225 12.54 -4.62 -1.82
C SER A 225 11.75 -5.88 -2.17
N PRO A 226 11.96 -6.49 -3.36
CA PRO A 226 11.40 -7.79 -3.69
C PRO A 226 11.77 -8.91 -2.69
N SER A 227 12.97 -8.87 -2.10
CA SER A 227 13.40 -9.80 -1.06
C SER A 227 12.59 -9.62 0.22
N ALA A 228 12.34 -8.37 0.62
CA ALA A 228 11.48 -8.05 1.77
C ALA A 228 10.05 -8.54 1.56
N PHE A 229 9.44 -8.32 0.39
CA PHE A 229 8.09 -8.80 0.11
C PHE A 229 7.98 -10.33 0.20
N ARG A 230 8.97 -11.06 -0.30
CA ARG A 230 8.98 -12.54 -0.17
C ARG A 230 9.08 -12.99 1.28
N GLU A 231 9.87 -12.28 2.09
CA GLU A 231 10.00 -12.60 3.52
C GLU A 231 8.71 -12.27 4.29
N LEU A 232 8.09 -11.10 4.02
CA LEU A 232 6.78 -10.74 4.58
C LEU A 232 5.71 -11.78 4.22
N ALA A 233 5.69 -12.22 2.96
CA ALA A 233 4.76 -13.23 2.47
C ALA A 233 4.95 -14.59 3.15
N ARG A 234 6.21 -15.01 3.35
CA ARG A 234 6.54 -16.24 4.09
C ARG A 234 5.96 -16.22 5.50
N HIS A 235 6.09 -15.10 6.21
CA HIS A 235 5.53 -14.93 7.56
C HIS A 235 3.99 -14.84 7.55
N ALA A 236 3.42 -14.25 6.51
CA ALA A 236 1.97 -14.15 6.34
C ALA A 236 1.32 -15.47 5.89
N GLY A 237 2.10 -16.48 5.49
CA GLY A 237 1.58 -17.72 4.93
C GLY A 237 0.91 -17.55 3.57
N VAL A 238 1.41 -16.61 2.75
CA VAL A 238 0.86 -16.28 1.43
C VAL A 238 1.93 -16.42 0.34
N GLU A 239 1.49 -16.60 -0.90
CA GLU A 239 2.35 -16.57 -2.08
C GLU A 239 2.37 -15.18 -2.68
N VAL A 240 3.54 -14.71 -3.14
CA VAL A 240 3.68 -13.42 -3.82
C VAL A 240 4.43 -13.55 -5.14
N ASP A 241 3.90 -12.87 -6.16
CA ASP A 241 4.59 -12.57 -7.41
C ASP A 241 5.00 -11.09 -7.40
N VAL A 242 6.31 -10.83 -7.41
CA VAL A 242 6.86 -9.48 -7.40
C VAL A 242 7.33 -9.13 -8.80
N ARG A 243 6.57 -8.31 -9.49
CA ARG A 243 6.87 -7.88 -10.87
C ARG A 243 7.84 -6.70 -10.84
N PRO A 244 8.92 -6.75 -11.63
CA PRO A 244 9.92 -5.70 -11.66
C PRO A 244 9.32 -4.39 -12.20
N ALA A 245 9.67 -3.30 -11.55
CA ALA A 245 9.09 -1.98 -11.80
C ALA A 245 9.57 -1.30 -13.09
N GLY A 246 10.66 -1.70 -13.70
CA GLY A 246 11.28 -0.90 -14.75
C GLY A 246 11.47 0.55 -14.26
N PHE A 247 10.86 1.51 -14.97
CA PHE A 247 10.77 2.92 -14.56
C PHE A 247 9.45 3.26 -13.83
N GLY A 248 8.58 2.26 -13.60
CA GLY A 248 7.27 2.42 -12.96
C GLY A 248 7.23 1.98 -11.49
N PRO A 249 6.04 1.90 -10.90
CA PRO A 249 5.85 1.34 -9.58
C PRO A 249 6.16 -0.15 -9.56
N GLN A 250 6.58 -0.66 -8.40
CA GLN A 250 6.65 -2.09 -8.14
C GLN A 250 5.25 -2.64 -7.93
N VAL A 251 4.94 -3.72 -8.60
CA VAL A 251 3.66 -4.42 -8.46
C VAL A 251 3.90 -5.75 -7.76
N VAL A 252 3.17 -5.99 -6.69
CA VAL A 252 3.20 -7.25 -5.95
C VAL A 252 1.80 -7.84 -5.95
N LEU A 253 1.67 -9.04 -6.49
CA LEU A 253 0.43 -9.80 -6.46
C LEU A 253 0.53 -10.88 -5.40
N ALA A 254 -0.34 -10.84 -4.40
CA ALA A 254 -0.41 -11.83 -3.33
C ALA A 254 -1.67 -12.68 -3.45
N ARG A 255 -1.53 -13.97 -3.08
CA ARG A 255 -2.62 -14.94 -3.02
C ARG A 255 -2.41 -15.84 -1.80
N ARG A 256 -3.49 -16.37 -1.28
CA ARG A 256 -3.41 -17.37 -0.23
C ARG A 256 -2.67 -18.61 -0.75
N ALA A 257 -1.76 -19.15 0.05
CA ALA A 257 -1.15 -20.45 -0.24
C ALA A 257 -2.26 -21.51 -0.22
N GLY A 258 -2.29 -22.34 -1.26
CA GLY A 258 -3.30 -23.40 -1.44
C GLY A 258 -3.13 -24.55 -0.46
#